data_08c965bdc7c5e5f002a97c15f0498e66
#
_entry.id   08c965bdc7c5e5f002a97c15f0498e66
#
_cell.length_a   1.000
_cell.length_b   1.000
_cell.length_c   1.000
_cell.angle_alpha   90.00
_cell.angle_beta   90.00
_cell.angle_gamma   90.00
#
_symmetry.space_group_name_H-M   'P 1'
#
loop_
_entity.id
_entity.type
_entity.pdbx_description
1 polymer ?
#
loop_
_entity_poly.entity_id
_entity_poly.type
_entity_poly.pdbx_seq_one_letter_code
_entity_poly.pdbx_strand_id
1 'polypeptide(L)'
;MVVIGCVAAGLALGGLAGQQAPRVSSGETNMHARGSFDVKVTPTPAPDSAGGPISHLVLAKQFHGDLEGSSMGQMLGAQAAVEGSGAYVAIELVSGTLNGKSGSFLLQHRGTMSRGSNYRLEVTVVPESGTGELAGISGTMAIIIEGKTHNYDLEYRLDGGT
;
A
#
# COMPACT_ATOMS: atom_id res chain seq x y z
N MET A 1 72.51 -10.71 -21.09
CA MET A 1 72.17 -9.33 -21.49
C MET A 1 71.10 -8.85 -20.50
N VAL A 2 71.49 -8.01 -19.57
CA VAL A 2 70.71 -7.53 -18.39
C VAL A 2 69.97 -6.29 -18.87
N VAL A 3 68.67 -6.20 -18.55
CA VAL A 3 67.92 -4.94 -18.62
C VAL A 3 67.25 -4.70 -17.32
N ILE A 4 67.64 -3.62 -16.68
CA ILE A 4 67.17 -3.07 -15.40
C ILE A 4 65.84 -2.39 -15.60
N GLY A 5 64.81 -2.78 -14.83
CA GLY A 5 63.51 -2.13 -14.80
C GLY A 5 63.39 -1.18 -13.61
N CYS A 6 63.04 0.06 -13.86
CA CYS A 6 62.80 1.11 -12.87
C CYS A 6 61.54 0.84 -12.07
N VAL A 7 61.71 0.94 -10.75
CA VAL A 7 60.58 0.98 -9.78
C VAL A 7 60.06 2.41 -9.72
N ALA A 8 58.78 2.62 -10.12
CA ALA A 8 58.05 3.88 -9.87
C ALA A 8 57.21 3.72 -8.60
N ALA A 9 57.56 4.47 -7.58
CA ALA A 9 56.78 4.58 -6.36
C ALA A 9 55.53 5.46 -6.59
N GLY A 10 54.36 4.87 -6.62
CA GLY A 10 53.10 5.59 -6.64
C GLY A 10 52.65 5.97 -5.23
N LEU A 11 52.59 7.25 -4.95
CA LEU A 11 51.95 7.77 -3.74
C LEU A 11 50.44 7.48 -3.80
N ALA A 12 49.92 6.67 -2.89
CA ALA A 12 48.49 6.52 -2.65
C ALA A 12 48.00 7.73 -1.83
N LEU A 13 47.26 8.60 -2.50
CA LEU A 13 46.43 9.61 -1.84
C LEU A 13 45.27 8.90 -1.13
N GLY A 14 45.36 8.80 0.19
CA GLY A 14 44.28 8.33 1.02
C GLY A 14 43.06 9.25 0.92
N GLY A 15 42.00 8.77 0.23
CA GLY A 15 40.72 9.40 0.22
C GLY A 15 40.12 9.34 1.63
N LEU A 16 39.91 10.49 2.26
CA LEU A 16 39.08 10.64 3.45
C LEU A 16 37.67 10.20 3.10
N ALA A 17 37.31 8.97 3.51
CA ALA A 17 35.92 8.54 3.54
C ALA A 17 35.19 9.46 4.52
N GLY A 18 34.42 10.41 3.96
CA GLY A 18 33.51 11.24 4.73
C GLY A 18 32.51 10.33 5.46
N GLN A 19 32.68 10.18 6.76
CA GLN A 19 31.66 9.59 7.63
C GLN A 19 30.44 10.49 7.52
N GLN A 20 29.43 10.04 6.80
CA GLN A 20 28.11 10.63 6.79
C GLN A 20 27.58 10.47 8.23
N ALA A 21 27.44 11.58 8.94
CA ALA A 21 26.79 11.60 10.24
C ALA A 21 25.42 10.90 10.14
N PRO A 22 25.00 10.12 11.16
CA PRO A 22 23.68 9.52 11.14
C PRO A 22 22.65 10.62 10.94
N ARG A 23 21.84 10.50 9.87
CA ARG A 23 20.66 11.36 9.70
C ARG A 23 19.80 11.11 10.92
N VAL A 24 19.70 12.09 11.78
CA VAL A 24 18.69 12.13 12.83
C VAL A 24 17.37 12.12 12.09
N SER A 25 16.68 11.00 12.14
CA SER A 25 15.29 10.91 11.72
C SER A 25 14.54 11.96 12.52
N SER A 26 14.20 13.07 11.90
CA SER A 26 13.21 14.01 12.44
C SER A 26 11.97 13.16 12.71
N GLY A 27 11.52 13.09 13.97
CA GLY A 27 10.43 12.22 14.38
C GLY A 27 9.22 12.38 13.48
N GLU A 28 9.07 11.48 12.53
CA GLU A 28 7.95 11.42 11.62
C GLU A 28 6.73 11.05 12.44
N THR A 29 5.86 12.00 12.67
CA THR A 29 4.62 11.79 13.42
C THR A 29 3.65 11.05 12.52
N ASN A 30 3.29 9.83 12.88
CA ASN A 30 2.19 9.12 12.23
C ASN A 30 0.90 9.89 12.47
N MET A 31 0.18 10.15 11.39
CA MET A 31 -1.16 10.76 11.41
C MET A 31 -2.21 9.67 11.32
N HIS A 32 -3.39 9.94 11.84
CA HIS A 32 -4.53 9.04 11.72
C HIS A 32 -5.67 9.74 10.99
N ALA A 33 -6.38 8.98 10.18
CA ALA A 33 -7.64 9.38 9.57
C ALA A 33 -8.66 8.27 9.81
N ARG A 34 -9.81 8.64 10.39
CA ARG A 34 -10.85 7.72 10.82
C ARG A 34 -12.20 8.08 10.23
N GLY A 35 -13.03 7.07 10.07
CA GLY A 35 -14.39 7.24 9.56
C GLY A 35 -14.99 5.92 9.16
N SER A 36 -15.97 5.99 8.26
CA SER A 36 -16.68 4.83 7.75
C SER A 36 -16.66 4.82 6.22
N PHE A 37 -17.08 3.71 5.63
CA PHE A 37 -17.33 3.64 4.20
C PHE A 37 -18.47 2.70 3.87
N ASP A 38 -19.20 3.06 2.81
CA ASP A 38 -20.08 2.16 2.10
C ASP A 38 -19.30 1.39 1.05
N VAL A 39 -19.62 0.11 0.87
CA VAL A 39 -18.93 -0.73 -0.10
C VAL A 39 -19.90 -1.51 -0.97
N LYS A 40 -19.63 -1.53 -2.26
CA LYS A 40 -20.29 -2.39 -3.24
C LYS A 40 -19.24 -3.25 -3.94
N VAL A 41 -19.44 -4.57 -3.88
CA VAL A 41 -18.62 -5.56 -4.57
C VAL A 41 -19.47 -6.20 -5.65
N THR A 42 -19.04 -6.12 -6.92
CA THR A 42 -19.79 -6.61 -8.07
C THR A 42 -18.95 -7.64 -8.82
N PRO A 43 -19.43 -8.89 -8.96
CA PRO A 43 -18.77 -9.87 -9.83
C PRO A 43 -18.72 -9.38 -11.28
N THR A 44 -17.62 -9.64 -11.95
CA THR A 44 -17.44 -9.39 -13.37
C THR A 44 -17.13 -10.69 -14.12
N PRO A 45 -17.43 -10.80 -15.41
CA PRO A 45 -17.04 -11.96 -16.19
C PRO A 45 -15.54 -12.19 -16.09
N ALA A 46 -15.11 -13.39 -15.77
CA ALA A 46 -13.71 -13.77 -15.83
C ALA A 46 -13.26 -13.80 -17.30
N PRO A 47 -12.01 -13.45 -17.60
CA PRO A 47 -11.43 -13.72 -18.91
C PRO A 47 -11.56 -15.23 -19.25
N ASP A 48 -11.79 -15.58 -20.52
CA ASP A 48 -12.00 -16.97 -20.98
C ASP A 48 -10.90 -17.95 -20.55
N SER A 49 -9.74 -17.45 -20.22
CA SER A 49 -8.58 -18.22 -19.73
C SER A 49 -8.58 -18.50 -18.22
N ALA A 50 -9.47 -17.90 -17.46
CA ALA A 50 -9.54 -18.02 -16.00
C ALA A 50 -10.60 -19.05 -15.59
N GLY A 51 -10.48 -20.29 -16.07
CA GLY A 51 -11.25 -21.40 -15.51
C GLY A 51 -10.82 -21.71 -14.08
N GLY A 52 -11.77 -22.12 -13.22
CA GLY A 52 -11.45 -22.59 -11.89
C GLY A 52 -12.02 -21.71 -10.76
N PRO A 53 -11.45 -21.79 -9.54
CA PRO A 53 -12.02 -21.16 -8.34
C PRO A 53 -11.75 -19.66 -8.21
N ILE A 54 -11.17 -19.01 -9.24
CA ILE A 54 -10.83 -17.59 -9.20
C ILE A 54 -12.00 -16.76 -9.75
N SER A 55 -12.40 -15.77 -8.97
CA SER A 55 -13.45 -14.81 -9.31
C SER A 55 -12.85 -13.43 -9.51
N HIS A 56 -13.38 -12.70 -10.51
CA HIS A 56 -13.06 -11.29 -10.74
C HIS A 56 -14.20 -10.42 -10.21
N LEU A 57 -13.85 -9.36 -9.48
CA LEU A 57 -14.82 -8.48 -8.86
C LEU A 57 -14.36 -7.02 -9.00
N VAL A 58 -15.35 -6.13 -9.13
CA VAL A 58 -15.15 -4.69 -9.01
C VAL A 58 -15.53 -4.27 -7.60
N LEU A 59 -14.67 -3.47 -7.00
CA LEU A 59 -14.82 -2.88 -5.68
C LEU A 59 -15.09 -1.39 -5.86
N ALA A 60 -16.18 -0.89 -5.27
CA ALA A 60 -16.48 0.54 -5.22
C ALA A 60 -16.82 0.93 -3.79
N LYS A 61 -16.20 2.02 -3.30
CA LYS A 61 -16.49 2.55 -1.96
C LYS A 61 -16.81 4.03 -2.01
N GLN A 62 -17.59 4.46 -1.02
CA GLN A 62 -17.77 5.85 -0.66
C GLN A 62 -17.29 6.01 0.78
N PHE A 63 -16.24 6.82 0.97
CA PHE A 63 -15.65 7.13 2.27
C PHE A 63 -16.29 8.37 2.90
N HIS A 64 -16.37 8.38 4.23
CA HIS A 64 -16.90 9.44 5.08
C HIS A 64 -16.03 9.63 6.31
N GLY A 65 -15.88 10.87 6.77
CA GLY A 65 -15.09 11.24 7.93
C GLY A 65 -13.80 11.97 7.56
N ASP A 66 -12.68 11.62 8.16
CA ASP A 66 -11.39 12.28 7.88
C ASP A 66 -10.89 12.06 6.45
N LEU A 67 -11.35 11.02 5.78
CA LEU A 67 -11.25 10.80 4.34
C LEU A 67 -12.65 10.92 3.74
N GLU A 68 -12.90 11.99 3.00
CA GLU A 68 -14.11 12.19 2.20
C GLU A 68 -13.78 11.94 0.73
N GLY A 69 -14.41 10.93 0.12
CA GLY A 69 -14.12 10.59 -1.27
C GLY A 69 -14.64 9.24 -1.69
N SER A 70 -14.27 8.85 -2.87
CA SER A 70 -14.67 7.57 -3.44
C SER A 70 -13.48 6.73 -3.85
N SER A 71 -13.73 5.44 -4.06
CA SER A 71 -12.73 4.57 -4.68
C SER A 71 -13.33 3.59 -5.67
N MET A 72 -12.46 3.14 -6.57
CA MET A 72 -12.72 2.05 -7.51
C MET A 72 -11.52 1.10 -7.52
N GLY A 73 -11.80 -0.20 -7.48
CA GLY A 73 -10.76 -1.22 -7.45
C GLY A 73 -11.11 -2.48 -8.21
N GLN A 74 -10.08 -3.26 -8.49
CA GLN A 74 -10.18 -4.61 -9.06
C GLN A 74 -9.76 -5.62 -8.01
N MET A 75 -10.54 -6.66 -7.84
CA MET A 75 -10.32 -7.71 -6.86
C MET A 75 -10.33 -9.08 -7.53
N LEU A 76 -9.36 -9.90 -7.19
CA LEU A 76 -9.31 -11.32 -7.50
C LEU A 76 -9.54 -12.10 -6.21
N GLY A 77 -10.60 -12.88 -6.17
CA GLY A 77 -10.93 -13.77 -5.06
C GLY A 77 -10.82 -15.22 -5.47
N ALA A 78 -10.48 -16.07 -4.53
CA ALA A 78 -10.47 -17.51 -4.70
C ALA A 78 -11.10 -18.20 -3.49
N GLN A 79 -11.97 -19.19 -3.76
CA GLN A 79 -12.49 -20.07 -2.74
C GLN A 79 -11.71 -21.37 -2.74
N ALA A 80 -11.36 -21.84 -1.55
CA ALA A 80 -10.72 -23.15 -1.37
C ALA A 80 -11.79 -24.27 -1.31
N ALA A 81 -11.35 -25.54 -1.38
CA ALA A 81 -12.24 -26.68 -1.28
C ALA A 81 -12.95 -26.81 0.08
N VAL A 82 -12.38 -26.22 1.13
CA VAL A 82 -13.01 -26.19 2.46
C VAL A 82 -13.92 -24.98 2.54
N GLU A 83 -15.18 -25.20 2.82
CA GLU A 83 -16.20 -24.14 2.96
C GLU A 83 -15.76 -23.04 3.94
N GLY A 84 -16.02 -21.78 3.58
CA GLY A 84 -15.59 -20.62 4.36
C GLY A 84 -14.08 -20.36 4.36
N SER A 85 -13.33 -21.04 3.48
CA SER A 85 -11.90 -20.80 3.30
C SER A 85 -11.62 -20.19 1.93
N GLY A 86 -10.72 -19.21 1.90
CA GLY A 86 -10.38 -18.51 0.67
C GLY A 86 -9.38 -17.39 0.88
N ALA A 87 -9.09 -16.72 -0.22
CA ALA A 87 -8.20 -15.57 -0.24
C ALA A 87 -8.65 -14.55 -1.29
N TYR A 88 -8.21 -13.30 -1.13
CA TYR A 88 -8.33 -12.30 -2.18
C TYR A 88 -7.15 -11.33 -2.18
N VAL A 89 -6.95 -10.70 -3.32
CA VAL A 89 -6.08 -9.54 -3.49
C VAL A 89 -6.84 -8.45 -4.25
N ALA A 90 -6.55 -7.17 -3.96
CA ALA A 90 -7.14 -6.07 -4.69
C ALA A 90 -6.18 -4.88 -4.80
N ILE A 91 -6.37 -4.10 -5.87
CA ILE A 91 -5.80 -2.76 -6.01
C ILE A 91 -6.98 -1.80 -6.17
N GLU A 92 -6.96 -0.71 -5.41
CA GLU A 92 -8.04 0.26 -5.29
C GLU A 92 -7.48 1.67 -5.42
N LEU A 93 -8.00 2.46 -6.36
CA LEU A 93 -7.70 3.88 -6.48
C LEU A 93 -8.67 4.67 -5.62
N VAL A 94 -8.15 5.35 -4.61
CA VAL A 94 -8.88 6.28 -3.75
C VAL A 94 -8.69 7.69 -4.28
N SER A 95 -9.76 8.46 -4.37
CA SER A 95 -9.74 9.88 -4.77
C SER A 95 -10.64 10.70 -3.85
N GLY A 96 -10.11 11.78 -3.31
CA GLY A 96 -10.87 12.61 -2.39
C GLY A 96 -10.01 13.57 -1.58
N THR A 97 -10.48 13.88 -0.38
CA THR A 97 -9.83 14.79 0.56
C THR A 97 -9.54 14.05 1.87
N LEU A 98 -8.28 13.98 2.25
CA LEU A 98 -7.80 13.33 3.47
C LEU A 98 -7.32 14.41 4.45
N ASN A 99 -8.00 14.60 5.57
CA ASN A 99 -7.70 15.65 6.56
C ASN A 99 -7.47 17.02 5.89
N GLY A 100 -8.35 17.40 4.93
CA GLY A 100 -8.31 18.67 4.22
C GLY A 100 -7.35 18.75 3.02
N LYS A 101 -6.59 17.69 2.73
CA LYS A 101 -5.66 17.60 1.60
C LYS A 101 -6.26 16.80 0.45
N SER A 102 -6.32 17.42 -0.73
CA SER A 102 -6.93 16.81 -1.92
C SER A 102 -5.92 16.03 -2.77
N GLY A 103 -6.35 14.88 -3.28
CA GLY A 103 -5.51 14.04 -4.14
C GLY A 103 -6.07 12.65 -4.31
N SER A 104 -5.21 11.75 -4.76
CA SER A 104 -5.51 10.34 -4.89
C SER A 104 -4.31 9.49 -4.47
N PHE A 105 -4.56 8.22 -4.15
CA PHE A 105 -3.53 7.22 -3.88
C PHE A 105 -4.09 5.82 -4.10
N LEU A 106 -3.20 4.85 -4.24
CA LEU A 106 -3.58 3.45 -4.38
C LEU A 106 -3.48 2.71 -3.05
N LEU A 107 -4.46 1.85 -2.80
CA LEU A 107 -4.42 0.85 -1.74
C LEU A 107 -4.25 -0.54 -2.35
N GLN A 108 -3.37 -1.33 -1.74
CA GLN A 108 -3.23 -2.75 -1.99
C GLN A 108 -3.86 -3.52 -0.83
N HIS A 109 -4.70 -4.51 -1.16
CA HIS A 109 -5.33 -5.39 -0.19
C HIS A 109 -4.87 -6.82 -0.38
N ARG A 110 -4.69 -7.53 0.71
CA ARG A 110 -4.66 -8.99 0.72
C ARG A 110 -5.43 -9.52 1.92
N GLY A 111 -6.29 -10.48 1.66
CA GLY A 111 -7.10 -11.10 2.70
C GLY A 111 -7.07 -12.61 2.59
N THR A 112 -7.10 -13.28 3.74
CA THR A 112 -7.29 -14.73 3.82
C THR A 112 -8.32 -15.04 4.89
N MET A 113 -9.08 -16.11 4.69
CA MET A 113 -10.08 -16.60 5.61
C MET A 113 -9.98 -18.13 5.69
N SER A 114 -10.14 -18.69 6.87
CA SER A 114 -10.14 -20.13 7.10
C SER A 114 -11.40 -20.56 7.86
N ARG A 115 -12.24 -21.39 7.25
CA ARG A 115 -13.47 -21.97 7.85
C ARG A 115 -14.43 -20.92 8.40
N GLY A 116 -14.59 -19.78 7.71
CA GLY A 116 -15.43 -18.67 8.13
C GLY A 116 -14.91 -17.91 9.35
N SER A 117 -13.69 -18.20 9.78
CA SER A 117 -13.00 -17.58 10.91
C SER A 117 -11.54 -17.29 10.55
N ASN A 118 -10.73 -16.84 11.51
CA ASN A 118 -9.31 -16.54 11.29
C ASN A 118 -9.07 -15.61 10.08
N TYR A 119 -9.89 -14.57 9.99
CA TYR A 119 -9.76 -13.57 8.96
C TYR A 119 -8.49 -12.73 9.18
N ARG A 120 -7.66 -12.66 8.17
CA ARG A 120 -6.47 -11.80 8.13
C ARG A 120 -6.60 -10.86 6.96
N LEU A 121 -6.55 -9.57 7.23
CA LEU A 121 -6.60 -8.52 6.23
C LEU A 121 -5.42 -7.58 6.43
N GLU A 122 -4.76 -7.29 5.35
CA GLU A 122 -3.72 -6.26 5.27
C GLU A 122 -4.08 -5.31 4.14
N VAL A 123 -4.10 -4.02 4.45
CA VAL A 123 -4.33 -2.95 3.50
C VAL A 123 -3.23 -1.93 3.65
N THR A 124 -2.48 -1.68 2.57
CA THR A 124 -1.32 -0.78 2.57
C THR A 124 -1.44 0.23 1.44
N VAL A 125 -0.94 1.44 1.68
CA VAL A 125 -0.75 2.42 0.61
C VAL A 125 0.37 1.94 -0.31
N VAL A 126 0.11 1.93 -1.62
CA VAL A 126 1.14 1.57 -2.60
C VAL A 126 2.20 2.68 -2.63
N PRO A 127 3.50 2.34 -2.51
CA PRO A 127 4.56 3.34 -2.54
C PRO A 127 4.47 4.26 -3.78
N GLU A 128 4.71 5.55 -3.56
CA GLU A 128 4.78 6.57 -4.62
C GLU A 128 3.49 6.75 -5.44
N SER A 129 2.36 6.23 -4.96
CA SER A 129 1.06 6.32 -5.64
C SER A 129 0.29 7.60 -5.35
N GLY A 130 0.73 8.39 -4.39
CA GLY A 130 0.05 9.62 -3.99
C GLY A 130 0.16 10.73 -5.05
N THR A 131 -0.93 11.48 -5.23
CA THR A 131 -1.01 12.61 -6.15
C THR A 131 -1.55 13.86 -5.48
N GLY A 132 -1.37 15.02 -6.11
CA GLY A 132 -1.84 16.30 -5.56
C GLY A 132 -1.18 16.58 -4.21
N GLU A 133 -1.98 17.02 -3.23
CA GLU A 133 -1.48 17.27 -1.87
C GLU A 133 -1.21 15.99 -1.05
N LEU A 134 -1.53 14.82 -1.62
CA LEU A 134 -1.24 13.51 -1.06
C LEU A 134 0.01 12.86 -1.66
N ALA A 135 0.81 13.60 -2.43
CA ALA A 135 2.10 13.12 -2.91
C ALA A 135 2.99 12.74 -1.71
N GLY A 136 3.68 11.59 -1.81
CA GLY A 136 4.52 11.07 -0.72
C GLY A 136 3.75 10.34 0.39
N ILE A 137 2.44 10.10 0.24
CA ILE A 137 1.66 9.34 1.22
C ILE A 137 2.17 7.91 1.32
N SER A 138 2.31 7.43 2.56
CA SER A 138 2.59 6.05 2.92
C SER A 138 1.76 5.67 4.14
N GLY A 139 1.47 4.38 4.35
CA GLY A 139 0.71 3.98 5.53
C GLY A 139 -0.04 2.66 5.38
N THR A 140 -0.84 2.37 6.40
CA THR A 140 -1.66 1.15 6.50
C THR A 140 -3.06 1.49 6.96
N MET A 141 -4.07 0.78 6.45
CA MET A 141 -5.46 0.99 6.83
C MET A 141 -6.00 -0.24 7.55
N ALA A 142 -6.43 -0.07 8.79
CA ALA A 142 -7.24 -1.06 9.47
C ALA A 142 -8.70 -0.91 9.03
N ILE A 143 -9.37 -2.03 8.71
CA ILE A 143 -10.80 -2.09 8.45
C ILE A 143 -11.46 -2.83 9.61
N ILE A 144 -12.44 -2.19 10.23
CA ILE A 144 -13.16 -2.67 11.40
C ILE A 144 -14.63 -2.83 11.02
N ILE A 145 -15.14 -4.05 11.10
CA ILE A 145 -16.54 -4.36 10.74
C ILE A 145 -17.33 -4.56 12.01
N GLU A 146 -18.32 -3.69 12.21
CA GLU A 146 -19.24 -3.72 13.35
C GLU A 146 -20.68 -3.88 12.83
N GLY A 147 -21.17 -5.12 12.90
CA GLY A 147 -22.47 -5.45 12.32
C GLY A 147 -22.47 -5.28 10.80
N LYS A 148 -23.11 -4.22 10.30
CA LYS A 148 -23.16 -3.88 8.86
C LYS A 148 -22.30 -2.67 8.52
N THR A 149 -21.71 -2.02 9.52
CA THR A 149 -20.91 -0.81 9.32
C THR A 149 -19.45 -1.17 9.11
N HIS A 150 -18.85 -0.59 8.08
CA HIS A 150 -17.43 -0.68 7.82
C HIS A 150 -16.77 0.62 8.26
N ASN A 151 -15.95 0.53 9.30
CA ASN A 151 -15.12 1.63 9.79
C ASN A 151 -13.68 1.43 9.31
N TYR A 152 -12.90 2.52 9.23
CA TYR A 152 -11.49 2.49 8.93
C TYR A 152 -10.69 3.33 9.92
N ASP A 153 -9.43 2.95 10.13
CA ASP A 153 -8.37 3.76 10.73
C ASP A 153 -7.16 3.67 9.80
N LEU A 154 -6.88 4.76 9.07
CA LEU A 154 -5.72 4.90 8.21
C LEU A 154 -4.62 5.58 9.01
N GLU A 155 -3.59 4.83 9.39
CA GLU A 155 -2.35 5.36 9.92
C GLU A 155 -1.44 5.70 8.75
N TYR A 156 -1.06 6.98 8.61
CA TYR A 156 -0.33 7.45 7.44
C TYR A 156 0.70 8.52 7.76
N ARG A 157 1.63 8.72 6.82
CA ARG A 157 2.59 9.81 6.78
C ARG A 157 2.53 10.46 5.41
N LEU A 158 2.91 11.75 5.36
CA LEU A 158 3.14 12.48 4.14
C LEU A 158 4.60 12.91 4.17
N ASP A 159 5.44 12.19 3.47
CA ASP A 159 6.82 12.61 3.27
C ASP A 159 6.78 13.82 2.33
N GLY A 160 7.31 14.96 2.79
CA GLY A 160 7.29 16.19 1.98
C GLY A 160 7.92 15.92 0.63
N GLY A 161 7.12 16.04 -0.44
CA GLY A 161 7.61 15.91 -1.80
C GLY A 161 8.75 16.91 -2.02
N THR A 162 9.87 16.38 -2.48
CA THR A 162 11.04 17.17 -2.94
C THR A 162 10.74 17.83 -4.27
#